data_808b179d006531a40441b4b68b0f7406
#
_entry.id   808b179d006531a40441b4b68b0f7406
#
_cell.length_a   1.000
_cell.length_b   1.000
_cell.length_c   1.000
_cell.angle_alpha   90.00
_cell.angle_beta   90.00
_cell.angle_gamma   90.00
#
_symmetry.space_group_name_H-M   'P 1'
#
loop_
_entity.id
_entity.type
_entity.pdbx_description
1 polymer ?
#
loop_
_entity_poly.entity_id
_entity_poly.type
_entity_poly.pdbx_seq_one_letter_code
_entity_poly.pdbx_strand_id
1 'polypeptide(L)'
;MKKSINPVWGGRFKNENSELLKKINNSISFDYELAFQDVKLNKVYSEALFKAKVISKNEKDKITKALNQINQDLKKGKFKFSNSFEDIHMNIEMALRKKVGDIAGKIHTGKSRNDQVATDLKMWIKEKLHEIVIKIKQIQKTIIKKSEENINVVMPGFTHLQNAQPILFSHYLLSFFEMIQRDKMRATQLIKNLNECPLGSGALAGTNFFEIDRFFIAKKL
;
A
#
# COMPACT_ATOMS: atom_id res chain seq x y z
N MET A 1 -29.29 -15.40 -20.29
CA MET A 1 -28.25 -15.47 -19.24
C MET A 1 -28.50 -14.33 -18.28
N LYS A 2 -28.84 -14.61 -17.00
CA LYS A 2 -28.98 -13.56 -15.99
C LYS A 2 -27.59 -12.96 -15.73
N LYS A 3 -27.38 -11.69 -16.05
CA LYS A 3 -26.15 -10.96 -15.69
C LYS A 3 -26.00 -10.98 -14.18
N SER A 4 -24.89 -11.47 -13.68
CA SER A 4 -24.56 -11.45 -12.25
C SER A 4 -24.34 -10.00 -11.82
N ILE A 5 -25.11 -9.54 -10.87
CA ILE A 5 -25.20 -8.14 -10.44
C ILE A 5 -23.93 -7.64 -9.76
N ASN A 6 -23.32 -8.47 -8.95
CA ASN A 6 -21.97 -8.32 -8.41
C ASN A 6 -21.44 -9.72 -8.13
N PRO A 7 -20.30 -10.13 -8.69
CA PRO A 7 -19.81 -11.50 -8.55
C PRO A 7 -19.34 -11.84 -7.12
N VAL A 8 -19.17 -10.85 -6.25
CA VAL A 8 -18.62 -11.05 -4.90
C VAL A 8 -19.70 -11.01 -3.83
N TRP A 9 -20.65 -10.06 -3.87
CA TRP A 9 -21.64 -9.87 -2.80
C TRP A 9 -23.06 -9.49 -3.25
N GLY A 10 -23.35 -9.65 -4.53
CA GLY A 10 -24.64 -9.27 -5.14
C GLY A 10 -25.79 -10.26 -5.01
N GLY A 11 -25.66 -11.35 -4.25
CA GLY A 11 -26.63 -12.47 -4.26
C GLY A 11 -28.05 -12.15 -3.79
N ARG A 12 -28.26 -11.07 -3.04
CA ARG A 12 -29.57 -10.62 -2.55
C ARG A 12 -30.22 -9.53 -3.39
N PHE A 13 -29.48 -8.90 -4.29
CA PHE A 13 -29.98 -7.79 -5.09
C PHE A 13 -30.47 -8.29 -6.45
N LYS A 14 -31.60 -7.76 -6.91
CA LYS A 14 -32.20 -8.10 -8.23
C LYS A 14 -31.80 -7.13 -9.31
N ASN A 15 -31.39 -5.91 -8.96
CA ASN A 15 -31.05 -4.83 -9.87
C ASN A 15 -29.55 -4.51 -9.84
N GLU A 16 -28.99 -4.04 -10.94
CA GLU A 16 -27.63 -3.48 -10.98
C GLU A 16 -27.57 -2.18 -10.18
N ASN A 17 -26.38 -1.87 -9.62
CA ASN A 17 -26.14 -0.59 -8.95
C ASN A 17 -26.35 0.57 -9.94
N SER A 18 -26.99 1.64 -9.45
CA SER A 18 -27.13 2.85 -10.26
C SER A 18 -25.76 3.46 -10.58
N GLU A 19 -25.68 4.21 -11.69
CA GLU A 19 -24.44 4.91 -12.06
C GLU A 19 -23.97 5.90 -10.99
N LEU A 20 -24.93 6.51 -10.26
CA LEU A 20 -24.60 7.39 -9.13
C LEU A 20 -23.96 6.61 -8.00
N LEU A 21 -24.47 5.44 -7.64
CA LEU A 21 -23.91 4.59 -6.60
C LEU A 21 -22.50 4.10 -6.97
N LYS A 22 -22.28 3.73 -8.23
CA LYS A 22 -20.94 3.38 -8.74
C LYS A 22 -19.97 4.56 -8.58
N LYS A 23 -20.37 5.78 -8.94
CA LYS A 23 -19.52 6.98 -8.79
C LYS A 23 -19.16 7.29 -7.34
N ILE A 24 -20.07 7.01 -6.40
CA ILE A 24 -19.83 7.25 -4.96
C ILE A 24 -18.88 6.19 -4.38
N ASN A 25 -19.08 4.93 -4.74
CA ASN A 25 -18.38 3.80 -4.12
C ASN A 25 -17.05 3.45 -4.78
N ASN A 26 -16.87 3.75 -6.09
CA ASN A 26 -15.68 3.34 -6.80
C ASN A 26 -14.44 4.10 -6.35
N SER A 27 -13.42 3.34 -5.92
CA SER A 27 -12.10 3.84 -5.52
C SER A 27 -10.98 3.48 -6.51
N ILE A 28 -11.27 2.67 -7.52
CA ILE A 28 -10.25 2.17 -8.47
C ILE A 28 -9.44 3.28 -9.15
N SER A 29 -10.00 4.51 -9.28
CA SER A 29 -9.32 5.64 -9.90
C SER A 29 -8.08 6.12 -9.14
N PHE A 30 -7.94 5.76 -7.86
CA PHE A 30 -6.81 6.12 -7.01
C PHE A 30 -6.21 4.92 -6.25
N ASP A 31 -7.00 3.92 -5.86
CA ASP A 31 -6.52 2.79 -5.07
C ASP A 31 -5.76 1.73 -5.90
N TYR A 32 -5.72 1.86 -7.23
CA TYR A 32 -4.88 1.02 -8.10
C TYR A 32 -3.40 1.06 -7.68
N GLU A 33 -2.97 2.11 -6.99
CA GLU A 33 -1.62 2.22 -6.44
C GLU A 33 -1.30 1.15 -5.39
N LEU A 34 -2.32 0.56 -4.75
CA LEU A 34 -2.18 -0.52 -3.76
C LEU A 34 -2.04 -1.91 -4.39
N ALA A 35 -2.02 -2.03 -5.71
CA ALA A 35 -2.05 -3.31 -6.42
C ALA A 35 -0.93 -4.27 -6.01
N PHE A 36 0.29 -3.76 -5.80
CA PHE A 36 1.44 -4.58 -5.41
C PHE A 36 1.31 -5.09 -3.98
N GLN A 37 0.79 -4.25 -3.08
CA GLN A 37 0.56 -4.59 -1.69
C GLN A 37 -0.54 -5.65 -1.58
N ASP A 38 -1.64 -5.50 -2.31
CA ASP A 38 -2.73 -6.48 -2.32
C ASP A 38 -2.28 -7.84 -2.86
N VAL A 39 -1.49 -7.88 -3.92
CA VAL A 39 -0.91 -9.13 -4.41
C VAL A 39 0.01 -9.77 -3.36
N LYS A 40 0.86 -8.99 -2.69
CA LYS A 40 1.74 -9.48 -1.62
C LYS A 40 0.93 -10.03 -0.45
N LEU A 41 -0.07 -9.26 0.01
CA LEU A 41 -0.97 -9.65 1.08
C LEU A 41 -1.68 -10.98 0.76
N ASN A 42 -2.29 -11.09 -0.41
CA ASN A 42 -3.02 -12.29 -0.82
C ASN A 42 -2.10 -13.53 -0.93
N LYS A 43 -0.85 -13.38 -1.32
CA LYS A 43 0.14 -14.47 -1.30
C LYS A 43 0.42 -14.97 0.11
N VAL A 44 0.72 -14.06 1.03
CA VAL A 44 0.98 -14.41 2.44
C VAL A 44 -0.26 -15.01 3.08
N TYR A 45 -1.44 -14.44 2.77
CA TYR A 45 -2.70 -14.93 3.31
C TYR A 45 -3.04 -16.33 2.80
N SER A 46 -2.76 -16.65 1.52
CA SER A 46 -2.96 -17.99 0.98
C SER A 46 -2.06 -19.04 1.70
N GLU A 47 -0.86 -18.64 2.12
CA GLU A 47 0.02 -19.50 2.91
C GLU A 47 -0.56 -19.72 4.33
N ALA A 48 -1.11 -18.68 4.95
CA ALA A 48 -1.76 -18.79 6.25
C ALA A 48 -3.02 -19.68 6.19
N LEU A 49 -3.85 -19.56 5.15
CA LEU A 49 -5.00 -20.44 4.92
C LEU A 49 -4.60 -21.90 4.72
N PHE A 50 -3.49 -22.17 4.03
CA PHE A 50 -2.95 -23.52 3.91
C PHE A 50 -2.52 -24.08 5.27
N LYS A 51 -1.80 -23.32 6.08
CA LYS A 51 -1.42 -23.71 7.44
C LYS A 51 -2.63 -23.99 8.34
N ALA A 52 -3.65 -23.19 8.21
CA ALA A 52 -4.94 -23.37 8.90
C ALA A 52 -5.81 -24.50 8.31
N LYS A 53 -5.29 -25.28 7.31
CA LYS A 53 -6.00 -26.36 6.63
C LYS A 53 -7.32 -25.95 5.93
N VAL A 54 -7.49 -24.68 5.64
CA VAL A 54 -8.65 -24.14 4.90
C VAL A 54 -8.55 -24.44 3.41
N ILE A 55 -7.33 -24.42 2.88
CA ILE A 55 -7.03 -24.79 1.49
C ILE A 55 -5.96 -25.87 1.44
N SER A 56 -6.01 -26.68 0.40
CA SER A 56 -5.00 -27.72 0.14
C SER A 56 -3.68 -27.12 -0.38
N LYS A 57 -2.59 -27.91 -0.33
CA LYS A 57 -1.31 -27.53 -0.92
C LYS A 57 -1.45 -27.20 -2.42
N ASN A 58 -2.19 -28.00 -3.18
CA ASN A 58 -2.41 -27.79 -4.61
C ASN A 58 -3.14 -26.46 -4.88
N GLU A 59 -4.17 -26.13 -4.08
CA GLU A 59 -4.91 -24.86 -4.20
C GLU A 59 -3.99 -23.66 -3.88
N LYS A 60 -3.23 -23.75 -2.77
CA LYS A 60 -2.24 -22.73 -2.42
C LYS A 60 -1.23 -22.50 -3.56
N ASP A 61 -0.68 -23.58 -4.13
CA ASP A 61 0.33 -23.48 -5.19
C ASP A 61 -0.25 -22.86 -6.46
N LYS A 62 -1.50 -23.22 -6.84
CA LYS A 62 -2.22 -22.58 -7.95
C LYS A 62 -2.46 -21.09 -7.72
N ILE A 63 -2.94 -20.71 -6.54
CA ILE A 63 -3.16 -19.32 -6.15
C ILE A 63 -1.84 -18.54 -6.21
N THR A 64 -0.78 -19.05 -5.59
CA THR A 64 0.53 -18.39 -5.57
C THR A 64 1.10 -18.21 -6.98
N LYS A 65 0.99 -19.20 -7.85
CA LYS A 65 1.43 -19.10 -9.26
C LYS A 65 0.66 -18.03 -10.01
N ALA A 66 -0.66 -17.99 -9.83
CA ALA A 66 -1.52 -17.00 -10.48
C ALA A 66 -1.23 -15.57 -9.99
N LEU A 67 -1.05 -15.37 -8.67
CA LEU A 67 -0.67 -14.07 -8.08
C LEU A 67 0.72 -13.62 -8.53
N ASN A 68 1.68 -14.53 -8.70
CA ASN A 68 2.99 -14.20 -9.26
C ASN A 68 2.86 -13.71 -10.72
N GLN A 69 1.98 -14.31 -11.52
CA GLN A 69 1.72 -13.84 -12.88
C GLN A 69 1.05 -12.46 -12.89
N ILE A 70 0.05 -12.23 -12.02
CA ILE A 70 -0.58 -10.92 -11.86
C ILE A 70 0.49 -9.86 -11.48
N ASN A 71 1.38 -10.18 -10.55
CA ASN A 71 2.48 -9.29 -10.16
C ASN A 71 3.42 -8.97 -11.33
N GLN A 72 3.71 -9.95 -12.19
CA GLN A 72 4.51 -9.71 -13.40
C GLN A 72 3.78 -8.83 -14.41
N ASP A 73 2.46 -9.04 -14.58
CA ASP A 73 1.64 -8.26 -15.48
C ASP A 73 1.55 -6.79 -15.01
N LEU A 74 1.44 -6.56 -13.68
CA LEU A 74 1.53 -5.23 -13.06
C LEU A 74 2.87 -4.56 -13.33
N LYS A 75 3.99 -5.26 -13.05
CA LYS A 75 5.35 -4.72 -13.29
C LYS A 75 5.61 -4.35 -14.73
N LYS A 76 5.01 -5.08 -15.69
CA LYS A 76 5.16 -4.84 -17.12
C LYS A 76 4.13 -3.85 -17.68
N GLY A 77 3.25 -3.28 -16.86
CA GLY A 77 2.16 -2.41 -17.30
C GLY A 77 1.11 -3.12 -18.18
N LYS A 78 1.03 -4.45 -18.12
CA LYS A 78 0.10 -5.26 -18.91
C LYS A 78 -1.21 -5.56 -18.18
N PHE A 79 -1.27 -5.32 -16.88
CA PHE A 79 -2.48 -5.50 -16.08
C PHE A 79 -3.48 -4.39 -16.43
N LYS A 80 -4.70 -4.81 -16.86
CA LYS A 80 -5.76 -3.86 -17.21
C LYS A 80 -6.72 -3.73 -16.02
N PHE A 81 -6.74 -2.55 -15.42
CA PHE A 81 -7.73 -2.20 -14.41
C PHE A 81 -9.10 -1.98 -15.07
N SER A 82 -10.16 -2.46 -14.44
CA SER A 82 -11.53 -2.30 -14.93
C SER A 82 -12.33 -1.42 -13.98
N ASN A 83 -12.89 -0.34 -14.50
CA ASN A 83 -13.81 0.54 -13.77
C ASN A 83 -15.18 -0.11 -13.49
N SER A 84 -15.44 -1.31 -14.03
CA SER A 84 -16.63 -2.09 -13.69
C SER A 84 -16.53 -2.78 -12.32
N PHE A 85 -15.33 -2.79 -11.73
CA PHE A 85 -15.07 -3.27 -10.38
C PHE A 85 -14.83 -2.08 -9.46
N GLU A 86 -15.36 -2.17 -8.24
CA GLU A 86 -15.40 -1.08 -7.29
C GLU A 86 -14.01 -0.59 -6.87
N ASP A 87 -13.09 -1.53 -6.61
CA ASP A 87 -11.76 -1.28 -6.03
C ASP A 87 -10.67 -2.14 -6.68
N ILE A 88 -9.42 -1.89 -6.30
CA ILE A 88 -8.27 -2.67 -6.74
C ILE A 88 -8.35 -4.12 -6.25
N HIS A 89 -8.85 -4.34 -5.05
CA HIS A 89 -8.92 -5.67 -4.44
C HIS A 89 -9.86 -6.58 -5.25
N MET A 90 -11.01 -6.04 -5.70
CA MET A 90 -11.93 -6.76 -6.60
C MET A 90 -11.29 -6.99 -7.98
N ASN A 91 -10.53 -6.03 -8.51
CA ASN A 91 -9.78 -6.20 -9.75
C ASN A 91 -8.79 -7.36 -9.66
N ILE A 92 -8.01 -7.45 -8.58
CA ILE A 92 -7.05 -8.55 -8.33
C ILE A 92 -7.79 -9.88 -8.12
N GLU A 93 -8.87 -9.89 -7.32
CA GLU A 93 -9.67 -11.09 -7.06
C GLU A 93 -10.29 -11.65 -8.34
N MET A 94 -10.85 -10.80 -9.20
CA MET A 94 -11.40 -11.20 -10.49
C MET A 94 -10.33 -11.66 -11.49
N ALA A 95 -9.15 -11.04 -11.47
CA ALA A 95 -8.01 -11.51 -12.26
C ALA A 95 -7.52 -12.89 -11.78
N LEU A 96 -7.50 -13.10 -10.46
CA LEU A 96 -7.18 -14.39 -9.85
C LEU A 96 -8.24 -15.44 -10.26
N ARG A 97 -9.53 -15.11 -10.18
CA ARG A 97 -10.64 -16.01 -10.54
C ARG A 97 -10.58 -16.46 -12.01
N LYS A 98 -10.18 -15.56 -12.90
CA LYS A 98 -9.97 -15.92 -14.33
C LYS A 98 -8.86 -16.95 -14.51
N LYS A 99 -7.87 -17.02 -13.61
CA LYS A 99 -6.71 -17.92 -13.69
C LYS A 99 -6.91 -19.25 -12.96
N VAL A 100 -7.62 -19.24 -11.81
CA VAL A 100 -7.74 -20.43 -10.94
C VAL A 100 -9.19 -20.86 -10.68
N GLY A 101 -10.19 -20.19 -11.29
CA GLY A 101 -11.60 -20.51 -11.12
C GLY A 101 -12.11 -20.20 -9.70
N ASP A 102 -13.05 -21.01 -9.21
CA ASP A 102 -13.75 -20.79 -7.94
C ASP A 102 -12.86 -20.91 -6.72
N ILE A 103 -11.67 -21.51 -6.85
CA ILE A 103 -10.64 -21.56 -5.78
C ILE A 103 -10.27 -20.15 -5.33
N ALA A 104 -10.31 -19.16 -6.24
CA ALA A 104 -10.03 -17.76 -5.90
C ALA A 104 -10.91 -17.23 -4.75
N GLY A 105 -12.17 -17.64 -4.68
CA GLY A 105 -13.09 -17.20 -3.63
C GLY A 105 -12.67 -17.63 -2.23
N LYS A 106 -11.92 -18.73 -2.10
CA LYS A 106 -11.42 -19.20 -0.80
C LYS A 106 -10.43 -18.24 -0.14
N ILE A 107 -9.76 -17.37 -0.91
CA ILE A 107 -8.79 -16.42 -0.37
C ILE A 107 -9.43 -15.35 0.52
N HIS A 108 -10.75 -15.20 0.45
CA HIS A 108 -11.51 -14.28 1.29
C HIS A 108 -11.93 -14.87 2.63
N THR A 109 -11.71 -16.17 2.86
CA THR A 109 -12.09 -16.87 4.08
C THR A 109 -11.43 -16.27 5.32
N GLY A 110 -12.23 -15.85 6.30
CA GLY A 110 -11.75 -15.37 7.60
C GLY A 110 -11.18 -13.95 7.61
N LYS A 111 -11.19 -13.22 6.49
CA LYS A 111 -10.81 -11.79 6.44
C LYS A 111 -12.00 -10.92 6.04
N SER A 112 -11.91 -9.64 6.33
CA SER A 112 -12.81 -8.61 5.82
C SER A 112 -12.11 -7.81 4.72
N ARG A 113 -12.88 -7.17 3.84
CA ARG A 113 -12.34 -6.14 2.94
C ARG A 113 -11.68 -5.01 3.75
N ASN A 114 -12.22 -4.65 4.92
CA ASN A 114 -11.73 -3.56 5.74
C ASN A 114 -10.33 -3.81 6.31
N ASP A 115 -10.06 -5.00 6.89
CA ASP A 115 -8.73 -5.33 7.41
C ASP A 115 -7.70 -5.53 6.29
N GLN A 116 -8.13 -6.00 5.12
CA GLN A 116 -7.33 -6.08 3.91
C GLN A 116 -6.89 -4.69 3.43
N VAL A 117 -7.85 -3.78 3.20
CA VAL A 117 -7.57 -2.39 2.74
C VAL A 117 -6.66 -1.65 3.71
N ALA A 118 -6.95 -1.74 5.02
CA ALA A 118 -6.13 -1.08 6.05
C ALA A 118 -4.68 -1.60 6.06
N THR A 119 -4.48 -2.90 5.84
CA THR A 119 -3.15 -3.50 5.78
C THR A 119 -2.40 -3.06 4.52
N ASP A 120 -3.05 -3.08 3.36
CA ASP A 120 -2.44 -2.66 2.09
C ASP A 120 -2.03 -1.18 2.13
N LEU A 121 -2.90 -0.32 2.65
CA LEU A 121 -2.60 1.10 2.81
C LEU A 121 -1.41 1.33 3.76
N LYS A 122 -1.35 0.63 4.91
CA LYS A 122 -0.20 0.71 5.83
C LYS A 122 1.10 0.27 5.15
N MET A 123 1.08 -0.82 4.39
CA MET A 123 2.25 -1.27 3.63
C MET A 123 2.70 -0.25 2.61
N TRP A 124 1.78 0.30 1.82
CA TRP A 124 2.07 1.31 0.82
C TRP A 124 2.64 2.59 1.44
N ILE A 125 2.02 3.12 2.49
CA ILE A 125 2.53 4.31 3.20
C ILE A 125 3.94 4.05 3.73
N LYS A 126 4.19 2.88 4.33
CA LYS A 126 5.51 2.51 4.87
C LYS A 126 6.58 2.49 3.77
N GLU A 127 6.27 1.91 2.61
CA GLU A 127 7.16 1.90 1.45
C GLU A 127 7.45 3.32 0.94
N LYS A 128 6.40 4.16 0.80
CA LYS A 128 6.55 5.56 0.36
C LYS A 128 7.35 6.41 1.35
N LEU A 129 7.17 6.21 2.64
CA LEU A 129 7.97 6.89 3.66
C LEU A 129 9.45 6.49 3.60
N HIS A 130 9.76 5.22 3.33
CA HIS A 130 11.15 4.79 3.11
C HIS A 130 11.78 5.50 1.89
N GLU A 131 11.05 5.59 0.77
CA GLU A 131 11.48 6.34 -0.41
C GLU A 131 11.74 7.82 -0.08
N ILE A 132 10.84 8.46 0.67
CA ILE A 132 10.97 9.85 1.12
C ILE A 132 12.23 10.03 1.98
N VAL A 133 12.45 9.16 2.97
CA VAL A 133 13.66 9.22 3.83
C VAL A 133 14.94 9.11 3.01
N ILE A 134 14.97 8.24 1.98
CA ILE A 134 16.12 8.13 1.07
C ILE A 134 16.34 9.45 0.31
N LYS A 135 15.29 10.04 -0.24
CA LYS A 135 15.37 11.33 -0.97
C LYS A 135 15.82 12.48 -0.06
N ILE A 136 15.30 12.54 1.17
CA ILE A 136 15.75 13.52 2.17
C ILE A 136 17.26 13.39 2.42
N LYS A 137 17.78 12.17 2.62
CA LYS A 137 19.22 11.95 2.81
C LYS A 137 20.05 12.41 1.60
N GLN A 138 19.53 12.26 0.37
CA GLN A 138 20.20 12.75 -0.83
C GLN A 138 20.27 14.27 -0.86
N ILE A 139 19.16 14.96 -0.54
CA ILE A 139 19.11 16.42 -0.43
C ILE A 139 20.08 16.89 0.67
N GLN A 140 20.07 16.27 1.85
CA GLN A 140 20.98 16.61 2.95
C GLN A 140 22.45 16.50 2.54
N LYS A 141 22.85 15.44 1.82
CA LYS A 141 24.21 15.29 1.29
C LYS A 141 24.59 16.42 0.32
N THR A 142 23.64 16.82 -0.54
CA THR A 142 23.87 17.92 -1.48
C THR A 142 24.03 19.25 -0.75
N ILE A 143 23.21 19.52 0.27
CA ILE A 143 23.33 20.74 1.08
C ILE A 143 24.69 20.79 1.77
N ILE A 144 25.15 19.71 2.40
CA ILE A 144 26.44 19.63 3.06
C ILE A 144 27.55 19.93 2.06
N LYS A 145 27.56 19.23 0.92
CA LYS A 145 28.59 19.44 -0.13
C LYS A 145 28.62 20.89 -0.59
N LYS A 146 27.45 21.49 -0.86
CA LYS A 146 27.36 22.90 -1.27
C LYS A 146 27.79 23.87 -0.18
N SER A 147 27.56 23.54 1.08
CA SER A 147 28.03 24.33 2.22
C SER A 147 29.57 24.29 2.34
N GLU A 148 30.18 23.12 2.17
CA GLU A 148 31.64 22.93 2.16
C GLU A 148 32.31 23.70 1.01
N GLU A 149 31.75 23.60 -0.21
CA GLU A 149 32.24 24.31 -1.41
C GLU A 149 32.19 25.85 -1.25
N ASN A 150 31.33 26.36 -0.36
CA ASN A 150 31.07 27.79 -0.19
C ASN A 150 31.29 28.26 1.28
N ILE A 151 32.19 27.63 1.99
CA ILE A 151 32.38 27.87 3.44
C ILE A 151 32.77 29.31 3.79
N ASN A 152 33.49 30.00 2.90
CA ASN A 152 33.98 31.38 3.09
C ASN A 152 33.12 32.42 2.34
N VAL A 153 32.04 32.01 1.69
CA VAL A 153 31.21 32.94 0.92
C VAL A 153 30.29 33.71 1.87
N VAL A 154 30.48 35.04 1.92
CA VAL A 154 29.65 35.96 2.70
C VAL A 154 28.51 36.48 1.83
N MET A 155 27.32 36.57 2.40
CA MET A 155 26.13 37.16 1.77
C MET A 155 25.42 38.10 2.73
N PRO A 156 24.62 39.07 2.22
CA PRO A 156 23.79 39.89 3.11
C PRO A 156 22.64 39.05 3.70
N GLY A 157 22.45 39.13 5.01
CA GLY A 157 21.23 38.69 5.66
C GLY A 157 20.13 39.76 5.49
N PHE A 158 18.86 39.33 5.51
CA PHE A 158 17.71 40.21 5.33
C PHE A 158 16.71 40.01 6.47
N THR A 159 16.15 41.13 6.94
CA THR A 159 14.96 41.15 7.79
C THR A 159 14.02 42.22 7.25
N HIS A 160 12.71 41.94 7.19
CA HIS A 160 11.71 42.89 6.68
C HIS A 160 12.06 43.46 5.29
N LEU A 161 12.64 42.63 4.40
CA LEU A 161 13.12 43.01 3.07
C LEU A 161 14.24 44.08 3.05
N GLN A 162 14.92 44.28 4.18
CA GLN A 162 16.05 45.21 4.33
C GLN A 162 17.32 44.45 4.71
N ASN A 163 18.46 44.99 4.31
CA ASN A 163 19.76 44.43 4.68
C ASN A 163 19.95 44.46 6.20
N ALA A 164 20.35 43.33 6.73
CA ALA A 164 20.75 43.14 8.12
C ALA A 164 22.24 42.80 8.20
N GLN A 165 22.64 41.94 9.14
CA GLN A 165 24.06 41.56 9.29
C GLN A 165 24.53 40.63 8.12
N PRO A 166 25.83 40.63 7.81
CA PRO A 166 26.45 39.63 6.94
C PRO A 166 26.32 38.24 7.56
N ILE A 167 26.04 37.24 6.71
CA ILE A 167 25.99 35.82 7.09
C ILE A 167 26.81 35.00 6.11
N LEU A 168 27.20 33.80 6.52
CA LEU A 168 27.80 32.83 5.59
C LEU A 168 26.72 32.14 4.78
N PHE A 169 26.98 31.99 3.47
CA PHE A 169 26.08 31.23 2.59
C PHE A 169 25.95 29.77 3.02
N SER A 170 27.03 29.18 3.52
CA SER A 170 27.03 27.84 4.12
C SER A 170 26.09 27.74 5.32
N HIS A 171 26.06 28.75 6.20
CA HIS A 171 25.12 28.81 7.34
C HIS A 171 23.67 28.88 6.86
N TYR A 172 23.40 29.70 5.85
CA TYR A 172 22.07 29.78 5.24
C TYR A 172 21.64 28.42 4.69
N LEU A 173 22.49 27.71 3.94
CA LEU A 173 22.19 26.38 3.43
C LEU A 173 21.93 25.36 4.53
N LEU A 174 22.71 25.37 5.60
CA LEU A 174 22.55 24.45 6.73
C LEU A 174 21.24 24.67 7.50
N SER A 175 20.64 25.85 7.43
CA SER A 175 19.31 26.07 7.99
C SER A 175 18.25 25.17 7.36
N PHE A 176 18.33 24.93 6.02
CA PHE A 176 17.46 23.98 5.32
C PHE A 176 17.77 22.54 5.69
N PHE A 177 19.06 22.22 5.92
CA PHE A 177 19.42 20.88 6.42
C PHE A 177 18.68 20.55 7.71
N GLU A 178 18.65 21.47 8.66
CA GLU A 178 17.97 21.29 9.95
C GLU A 178 16.45 21.18 9.79
N MET A 179 15.84 21.93 8.86
CA MET A 179 14.41 21.81 8.59
C MET A 179 14.04 20.41 8.10
N ILE A 180 14.73 19.92 7.06
CA ILE A 180 14.44 18.58 6.48
C ILE A 180 14.93 17.44 7.40
N GLN A 181 15.87 17.69 8.29
CA GLN A 181 16.25 16.73 9.35
C GLN A 181 15.07 16.43 10.28
N ARG A 182 14.33 17.47 10.68
CA ARG A 182 13.11 17.29 11.50
C ARG A 182 12.03 16.52 10.73
N ASP A 183 11.87 16.74 9.41
CA ASP A 183 10.92 15.98 8.58
C ASP A 183 11.35 14.52 8.46
N LYS A 184 12.65 14.25 8.31
CA LYS A 184 13.20 12.88 8.33
C LYS A 184 12.88 12.17 9.65
N MET A 185 13.02 12.86 10.78
CA MET A 185 12.68 12.28 12.09
C MET A 185 11.19 11.94 12.18
N ARG A 186 10.30 12.84 11.74
CA ARG A 186 8.84 12.59 11.69
C ARG A 186 8.50 11.38 10.82
N ALA A 187 9.06 11.32 9.60
CA ALA A 187 8.86 10.19 8.70
C ALA A 187 9.35 8.87 9.31
N THR A 188 10.54 8.89 9.94
CA THR A 188 11.10 7.69 10.59
C THR A 188 10.24 7.22 11.77
N GLN A 189 9.71 8.15 12.56
CA GLN A 189 8.81 7.80 13.67
C GLN A 189 7.48 7.23 13.15
N LEU A 190 6.93 7.81 12.08
CA LEU A 190 5.70 7.30 11.47
C LEU A 190 5.88 5.87 10.92
N ILE A 191 7.03 5.55 10.31
CA ILE A 191 7.37 4.19 9.87
C ILE A 191 7.28 3.20 11.04
N LYS A 192 7.77 3.58 12.22
CA LYS A 192 7.69 2.73 13.43
C LYS A 192 6.24 2.52 13.87
N ASN A 193 5.44 3.59 13.87
CA ASN A 193 4.04 3.56 14.27
C ASN A 193 3.15 2.73 13.31
N LEU A 194 3.56 2.64 12.03
CA LEU A 194 2.86 1.82 11.03
C LEU A 194 3.18 0.32 11.13
N ASN A 195 4.05 -0.09 12.04
CA ASN A 195 4.49 -1.48 12.17
C ASN A 195 3.50 -2.38 12.92
N GLU A 196 2.19 -2.17 12.67
CA GLU A 196 1.08 -2.98 13.16
C GLU A 196 0.34 -3.57 11.96
N CYS A 197 -0.04 -4.85 12.05
CA CYS A 197 -0.74 -5.56 10.98
C CYS A 197 -2.23 -5.72 11.34
N PRO A 198 -3.15 -5.00 10.68
CA PRO A 198 -4.59 -5.16 10.91
C PRO A 198 -5.16 -6.47 10.38
N LEU A 199 -4.48 -7.12 9.40
CA LEU A 199 -4.99 -8.32 8.75
C LEU A 199 -5.19 -9.47 9.75
N GLY A 200 -6.42 -9.97 9.81
CA GLY A 200 -6.86 -10.97 10.77
C GLY A 200 -7.81 -10.41 11.82
N SER A 201 -8.09 -9.10 11.82
CA SER A 201 -9.15 -8.50 12.62
C SER A 201 -10.54 -8.95 12.14
N GLY A 202 -10.64 -9.38 10.89
CA GLY A 202 -11.90 -9.79 10.29
C GLY A 202 -12.92 -8.65 10.21
N ALA A 203 -14.19 -9.01 10.20
CA ALA A 203 -15.28 -8.02 10.14
C ALA A 203 -15.49 -7.29 11.46
N LEU A 204 -15.07 -7.86 12.60
CA LEU A 204 -15.29 -7.27 13.93
C LEU A 204 -14.12 -7.55 14.87
N ALA A 205 -13.98 -8.76 15.41
CA ALA A 205 -13.03 -9.11 16.47
C ALA A 205 -12.18 -10.34 16.10
N GLY A 206 -11.82 -10.49 14.82
CA GLY A 206 -11.14 -11.66 14.30
C GLY A 206 -12.10 -12.76 13.83
N THR A 207 -11.58 -13.96 13.61
CA THR A 207 -12.37 -15.14 13.29
C THR A 207 -12.00 -16.29 14.24
N ASN A 208 -13.02 -16.98 14.76
CA ASN A 208 -12.90 -18.17 15.61
C ASN A 208 -13.21 -19.47 14.87
N PHE A 209 -13.60 -19.41 13.59
CA PHE A 209 -13.93 -20.59 12.78
C PHE A 209 -12.68 -21.28 12.19
N PHE A 210 -11.57 -20.54 12.09
CA PHE A 210 -10.33 -21.02 11.48
C PHE A 210 -9.13 -20.54 12.29
N GLU A 211 -8.18 -21.43 12.53
CA GLU A 211 -6.94 -21.12 13.26
C GLU A 211 -5.93 -20.43 12.33
N ILE A 212 -6.25 -19.21 11.89
CA ILE A 212 -5.38 -18.41 11.04
C ILE A 212 -4.34 -17.70 11.91
N ASP A 213 -3.07 -18.03 11.70
CA ASP A 213 -1.93 -17.46 12.43
C ASP A 213 -1.66 -16.00 12.01
N ARG A 214 -2.17 -15.05 12.80
CA ARG A 214 -2.01 -13.61 12.59
C ARG A 214 -0.57 -13.15 12.78
N PHE A 215 0.18 -13.78 13.68
CA PHE A 215 1.59 -13.46 13.92
C PHE A 215 2.47 -13.88 12.74
N PHE A 216 2.19 -15.04 12.16
CA PHE A 216 2.82 -15.46 10.91
C PHE A 216 2.59 -14.45 9.80
N ILE A 217 1.34 -14.00 9.61
CA ILE A 217 0.98 -12.98 8.60
C ILE A 217 1.76 -11.69 8.84
N ALA A 218 1.69 -11.14 10.06
CA ALA A 218 2.36 -9.90 10.43
C ALA A 218 3.88 -9.96 10.22
N LYS A 219 4.51 -11.11 10.48
CA LYS A 219 5.96 -11.30 10.27
C LYS A 219 6.35 -11.34 8.79
N LYS A 220 5.44 -11.73 7.90
CA LYS A 220 5.68 -11.89 6.46
C LYS A 220 5.36 -10.63 5.64
N LEU A 221 4.50 -9.76 6.13
CA LEU A 221 4.13 -8.49 5.51
C LEU A 221 5.03 -7.36 5.97
#